data_ec2e34aea2374ab807cbed955a182b4d
#
_entry.id   ec2e34aea2374ab807cbed955a182b4d
#
_cell.length_a   1.000
_cell.length_b   1.000
_cell.length_c   1.000
_cell.angle_alpha   90.00
_cell.angle_beta   90.00
_cell.angle_gamma   90.00
#
_symmetry.space_group_name_H-M   'P 1'
#
loop_
_entity.id
_entity.type
_entity.pdbx_description
1 polymer ?
#
loop_
_entity_poly.entity_id
_entity_poly.type
_entity_poly.pdbx_seq_one_letter_code
_entity_poly.pdbx_strand_id
1 'polypeptide(L)'
;MAATITPGILCVGSAVPDPPFEFISDGKDCGFDIALMQAIAAELGLQWRLVTYTGADFNDIFDGLANGTMDCIASGTTVTPGRERKALFCAPYIHSGQSLVCNIEKTPNLRSIDDLRGLVLAVQEGNTSQPVAQRLKAEGRVGEVRVYAYHDIGRMLDDLDAGQIGAIMKLAPVMHWFTKDRPHLRVVQEGITQEDLAIAVGLSNEPLRRAIDDAQARLQANGTLPRLIAKWIGA
;
A
#
# COMPACT_ATOMS: atom_id res chain seq x y z
N MET A 1 -21.43 -20.24 -4.41
CA MET A 1 -20.45 -19.40 -5.17
C MET A 1 -20.47 -18.03 -4.54
N ALA A 2 -19.33 -17.39 -4.34
CA ALA A 2 -19.27 -16.00 -3.88
C ALA A 2 -19.96 -15.09 -4.90
N ALA A 3 -20.86 -14.25 -4.46
CA ALA A 3 -21.57 -13.32 -5.34
C ALA A 3 -20.63 -12.14 -5.65
N THR A 4 -20.33 -11.94 -6.94
CA THR A 4 -19.63 -10.77 -7.46
C THR A 4 -20.63 -9.79 -8.08
N ILE A 5 -20.27 -8.49 -8.10
CA ILE A 5 -21.09 -7.41 -8.67
C ILE A 5 -21.43 -7.72 -10.14
N THR A 6 -20.43 -8.17 -10.89
CA THR A 6 -20.60 -8.65 -12.26
C THR A 6 -20.47 -10.18 -12.26
N PRO A 7 -21.50 -10.95 -12.63
CA PRO A 7 -21.40 -12.42 -12.61
C PRO A 7 -20.19 -12.94 -13.39
N GLY A 8 -19.39 -13.79 -12.74
CA GLY A 8 -18.20 -14.39 -13.35
C GLY A 8 -16.95 -13.51 -13.39
N ILE A 9 -17.01 -12.27 -12.89
CA ILE A 9 -15.89 -11.32 -12.89
C ILE A 9 -15.63 -10.83 -11.46
N LEU A 10 -14.38 -10.91 -10.99
CA LEU A 10 -13.92 -10.29 -9.77
C LEU A 10 -13.37 -8.88 -10.08
N CYS A 11 -14.09 -7.85 -9.63
CA CYS A 11 -13.71 -6.46 -9.82
C CYS A 11 -12.83 -6.01 -8.64
N VAL A 12 -11.56 -5.75 -8.90
CA VAL A 12 -10.55 -5.44 -7.88
C VAL A 12 -10.19 -3.97 -7.92
N GLY A 13 -10.43 -3.25 -6.84
CA GLY A 13 -10.02 -1.87 -6.65
C GLY A 13 -8.55 -1.78 -6.27
N SER A 14 -7.79 -0.92 -6.97
CA SER A 14 -6.40 -0.61 -6.62
C SER A 14 -6.06 0.84 -6.95
N ALA A 15 -5.26 1.47 -6.12
CA ALA A 15 -4.82 2.87 -6.27
C ALA A 15 -3.48 2.91 -7.00
N VAL A 16 -3.54 2.88 -8.32
CA VAL A 16 -2.36 2.84 -9.22
C VAL A 16 -1.84 4.28 -9.47
N PRO A 17 -0.52 4.55 -9.34
CA PRO A 17 0.57 3.60 -9.06
C PRO A 17 1.00 3.57 -7.59
N ASP A 18 1.25 2.38 -7.05
CA ASP A 18 1.98 2.19 -5.78
C ASP A 18 2.88 0.94 -5.84
N PRO A 19 3.98 0.98 -6.63
CA PRO A 19 4.88 -0.15 -6.75
C PRO A 19 5.54 -0.48 -5.39
N PRO A 20 5.81 -1.75 -5.09
CA PRO A 20 5.71 -2.94 -5.94
C PRO A 20 4.32 -3.60 -5.95
N PHE A 21 3.31 -3.03 -5.28
CA PHE A 21 1.98 -3.62 -5.13
C PHE A 21 1.16 -3.54 -6.42
N GLU A 22 1.02 -2.34 -6.99
CA GLU A 22 0.31 -2.10 -8.24
C GLU A 22 0.91 -0.93 -9.04
N PHE A 23 1.20 -1.17 -10.31
CA PHE A 23 1.74 -0.16 -11.21
C PHE A 23 1.55 -0.58 -12.68
N ILE A 24 1.81 0.32 -13.60
CA ILE A 24 1.78 0.04 -15.04
C ILE A 24 3.22 -0.04 -15.54
N SER A 25 3.56 -1.13 -16.25
CA SER A 25 4.82 -1.30 -16.98
C SER A 25 4.52 -1.80 -18.38
N ASP A 26 5.08 -1.12 -19.40
CA ASP A 26 4.85 -1.45 -20.82
C ASP A 26 3.36 -1.57 -21.20
N GLY A 27 2.53 -0.70 -20.63
CA GLY A 27 1.08 -0.66 -20.86
C GLY A 27 0.31 -1.83 -20.23
N LYS A 28 0.93 -2.57 -19.29
CA LYS A 28 0.30 -3.70 -18.58
C LYS A 28 0.23 -3.43 -17.08
N ASP A 29 -0.86 -3.89 -16.49
CA ASP A 29 -1.01 -3.89 -15.04
C ASP A 29 -0.04 -4.90 -14.43
N CYS A 30 0.80 -4.44 -13.49
CA CYS A 30 1.87 -5.19 -12.84
C CYS A 30 1.85 -4.97 -11.34
N GLY A 31 2.55 -5.84 -10.62
CA GLY A 31 2.76 -5.73 -9.19
C GLY A 31 2.29 -6.93 -8.41
N PHE A 32 2.58 -6.91 -7.12
CA PHE A 32 2.26 -8.01 -6.23
C PHE A 32 0.75 -8.23 -6.10
N ASP A 33 -0.01 -7.17 -5.78
CA ASP A 33 -1.45 -7.27 -5.59
C ASP A 33 -2.18 -7.64 -6.88
N ILE A 34 -1.72 -7.11 -8.01
CA ILE A 34 -2.25 -7.49 -9.33
C ILE A 34 -2.05 -8.99 -9.56
N ALA A 35 -0.83 -9.50 -9.36
CA ALA A 35 -0.51 -10.91 -9.58
C ALA A 35 -1.23 -11.84 -8.58
N LEU A 36 -1.36 -11.42 -7.31
CA LEU A 36 -2.09 -12.15 -6.29
C LEU A 36 -3.57 -12.25 -6.65
N MET A 37 -4.20 -11.15 -7.04
CA MET A 37 -5.63 -11.12 -7.37
C MET A 37 -5.95 -11.87 -8.66
N GLN A 38 -5.05 -11.88 -9.64
CA GLN A 38 -5.17 -12.77 -10.82
C GLN A 38 -5.16 -14.25 -10.42
N ALA A 39 -4.23 -14.63 -9.53
CA ALA A 39 -4.16 -16.00 -9.04
C ALA A 39 -5.39 -16.40 -8.21
N ILE A 40 -5.89 -15.51 -7.34
CA ILE A 40 -7.11 -15.72 -6.56
C ILE A 40 -8.33 -15.85 -7.47
N ALA A 41 -8.48 -14.98 -8.47
CA ALA A 41 -9.60 -15.06 -9.42
C ALA A 41 -9.59 -16.40 -10.17
N ALA A 42 -8.41 -16.89 -10.60
CA ALA A 42 -8.27 -18.19 -11.23
C ALA A 42 -8.67 -19.36 -10.29
N GLU A 43 -8.26 -19.34 -9.02
CA GLU A 43 -8.66 -20.30 -7.99
C GLU A 43 -10.18 -20.31 -7.74
N LEU A 44 -10.84 -19.17 -7.92
CA LEU A 44 -12.29 -19.02 -7.77
C LEU A 44 -13.06 -19.35 -9.06
N GLY A 45 -12.37 -19.61 -10.18
CA GLY A 45 -13.00 -19.80 -11.49
C GLY A 45 -13.63 -18.52 -12.06
N LEU A 46 -13.10 -17.35 -11.69
CA LEU A 46 -13.56 -16.03 -12.11
C LEU A 46 -12.57 -15.39 -13.08
N GLN A 47 -13.07 -14.54 -13.98
CA GLN A 47 -12.24 -13.54 -14.63
C GLN A 47 -11.93 -12.42 -13.63
N TRP A 48 -10.79 -11.74 -13.78
CA TRP A 48 -10.49 -10.56 -12.96
C TRP A 48 -10.56 -9.28 -13.80
N ARG A 49 -10.87 -8.17 -13.13
CA ARG A 49 -10.88 -6.84 -13.73
C ARG A 49 -10.38 -5.81 -12.74
N LEU A 50 -9.37 -5.03 -13.16
CA LEU A 50 -8.88 -3.90 -12.37
C LEU A 50 -9.89 -2.75 -12.42
N VAL A 51 -10.15 -2.14 -11.26
CA VAL A 51 -10.87 -0.88 -11.09
C VAL A 51 -9.90 0.11 -10.46
N THR A 52 -9.35 1.01 -11.29
CA THR A 52 -8.35 1.97 -10.83
C THR A 52 -8.99 3.06 -9.99
N TYR A 53 -8.46 3.25 -8.78
CA TYR A 53 -8.77 4.40 -7.93
C TYR A 53 -7.78 5.54 -8.20
N THR A 54 -8.28 6.77 -8.36
CA THR A 54 -7.48 7.97 -8.71
C THR A 54 -7.71 9.14 -7.75
N GLY A 55 -8.34 8.91 -6.60
CA GLY A 55 -8.62 9.94 -5.61
C GLY A 55 -7.36 10.45 -4.88
N ALA A 56 -7.50 11.58 -4.21
CA ALA A 56 -6.43 12.21 -3.46
C ALA A 56 -6.20 11.57 -2.07
N ASP A 57 -7.25 11.12 -1.40
CA ASP A 57 -7.20 10.41 -0.12
C ASP A 57 -7.36 8.91 -0.34
N PHE A 58 -6.38 8.12 0.08
CA PHE A 58 -6.44 6.66 -0.06
C PHE A 58 -7.67 6.03 0.62
N ASN A 59 -8.16 6.61 1.73
CA ASN A 59 -9.29 6.03 2.45
C ASN A 59 -10.63 6.13 1.71
N ASP A 60 -10.72 6.95 0.67
CA ASP A 60 -11.95 7.04 -0.15
C ASP A 60 -12.09 5.86 -1.13
N ILE A 61 -11.04 5.03 -1.34
CA ILE A 61 -11.14 3.80 -2.13
C ILE A 61 -12.20 2.84 -1.55
N PHE A 62 -12.41 2.86 -0.22
CA PHE A 62 -13.39 2.02 0.45
C PHE A 62 -14.84 2.34 0.06
N ASP A 63 -15.10 3.54 -0.43
CA ASP A 63 -16.42 3.93 -0.91
C ASP A 63 -16.83 3.10 -2.15
N GLY A 64 -15.85 2.60 -2.91
CA GLY A 64 -16.08 1.68 -4.02
C GLY A 64 -16.68 0.34 -3.61
N LEU A 65 -16.38 -0.15 -2.41
CA LEU A 65 -17.04 -1.35 -1.83
C LEU A 65 -18.48 -1.04 -1.43
N ALA A 66 -18.71 0.12 -0.84
CA ALA A 66 -20.02 0.52 -0.36
C ALA A 66 -21.01 0.82 -1.49
N ASN A 67 -20.53 1.44 -2.57
CA ASN A 67 -21.35 1.81 -3.73
C ASN A 67 -21.43 0.73 -4.82
N GLY A 68 -20.75 -0.41 -4.63
CA GLY A 68 -20.81 -1.55 -5.55
C GLY A 68 -20.06 -1.35 -6.87
N THR A 69 -19.01 -0.54 -6.91
CA THR A 69 -18.14 -0.40 -8.09
C THR A 69 -17.01 -1.41 -8.13
N MET A 70 -16.63 -1.98 -6.98
CA MET A 70 -15.62 -3.02 -6.84
C MET A 70 -16.04 -4.08 -5.81
N ASP A 71 -15.65 -5.34 -6.06
CA ASP A 71 -15.94 -6.48 -5.18
C ASP A 71 -14.99 -6.53 -3.99
N CYS A 72 -13.73 -6.16 -4.23
CA CYS A 72 -12.67 -6.17 -3.22
C CYS A 72 -11.63 -5.09 -3.53
N ILE A 73 -10.77 -4.80 -2.55
CA ILE A 73 -9.61 -3.91 -2.66
C ILE A 73 -8.36 -4.72 -2.37
N ALA A 74 -7.37 -4.61 -3.27
CA ALA A 74 -6.00 -5.06 -3.09
C ALA A 74 -5.07 -3.93 -3.57
N SER A 75 -4.38 -3.26 -2.64
CA SER A 75 -3.63 -2.03 -2.89
C SER A 75 -2.67 -1.72 -1.74
N GLY A 76 -1.81 -2.69 -1.36
CA GLY A 76 -0.96 -2.55 -0.19
C GLY A 76 -1.73 -2.15 1.06
N THR A 77 -2.96 -2.64 1.21
CA THR A 77 -3.95 -2.08 2.14
C THR A 77 -3.72 -2.56 3.57
N THR A 78 -3.29 -1.68 4.45
CA THR A 78 -3.12 -1.96 5.88
C THR A 78 -4.46 -2.13 6.57
N VAL A 79 -4.60 -3.18 7.39
CA VAL A 79 -5.72 -3.37 8.32
C VAL A 79 -5.61 -2.33 9.44
N THR A 80 -6.66 -1.55 9.63
CA THR A 80 -6.74 -0.57 10.73
C THR A 80 -8.16 -0.52 11.30
N PRO A 81 -8.33 -0.17 12.60
CA PRO A 81 -9.67 -0.03 13.18
C PRO A 81 -10.58 0.95 12.44
N GLY A 82 -10.00 1.96 11.78
CA GLY A 82 -10.72 2.90 10.93
C GLY A 82 -11.30 2.24 9.68
N ARG A 83 -10.48 1.42 9.01
CA ARG A 83 -10.84 0.72 7.78
C ARG A 83 -11.74 -0.49 8.04
N GLU A 84 -11.58 -1.18 9.18
CA GLU A 84 -12.47 -2.28 9.59
C GLU A 84 -13.93 -1.83 9.81
N ARG A 85 -14.15 -0.55 10.07
CA ARG A 85 -15.52 0.01 10.11
C ARG A 85 -16.13 0.18 8.71
N LYS A 86 -15.32 0.16 7.65
CA LYS A 86 -15.75 0.35 6.25
C LYS A 86 -15.74 -0.96 5.44
N ALA A 87 -14.98 -1.97 5.88
CA ALA A 87 -14.78 -3.22 5.13
C ALA A 87 -14.47 -4.40 6.05
N LEU A 88 -14.73 -5.63 5.56
CA LEU A 88 -14.19 -6.85 6.13
C LEU A 88 -12.82 -7.13 5.50
N PHE A 89 -11.86 -7.53 6.31
CA PHE A 89 -10.54 -7.91 5.84
C PHE A 89 -10.36 -9.42 5.77
N CYS A 90 -9.67 -9.89 4.75
CA CYS A 90 -9.17 -11.25 4.62
C CYS A 90 -7.95 -11.46 5.54
N ALA A 91 -7.46 -12.71 5.60
CA ALA A 91 -6.20 -13.01 6.28
C ALA A 91 -5.06 -12.17 5.67
N PRO A 92 -4.15 -11.61 6.48
CA PRO A 92 -3.01 -10.87 5.97
C PRO A 92 -2.14 -11.70 5.04
N TYR A 93 -1.70 -11.12 3.93
CA TYR A 93 -0.77 -11.75 2.99
C TYR A 93 0.68 -11.29 3.20
N ILE A 94 0.90 -10.13 3.82
CA ILE A 94 2.21 -9.59 4.17
C ILE A 94 2.11 -8.87 5.51
N HIS A 95 3.17 -9.03 6.32
CA HIS A 95 3.44 -8.20 7.49
C HIS A 95 4.53 -7.19 7.12
N SER A 96 4.32 -5.92 7.39
CA SER A 96 5.22 -4.84 7.02
C SER A 96 5.19 -3.72 8.08
N GLY A 97 5.64 -2.54 7.73
CA GLY A 97 5.60 -1.36 8.56
C GLY A 97 6.07 -0.12 7.82
N GLN A 98 5.92 1.02 8.47
CA GLN A 98 6.43 2.27 7.93
C GLN A 98 7.95 2.29 8.00
N SER A 99 8.54 2.91 6.98
CA SER A 99 9.97 3.20 6.87
C SER A 99 10.21 4.70 6.69
N LEU A 100 11.44 5.12 6.93
CA LEU A 100 11.90 6.49 6.74
C LEU A 100 12.96 6.51 5.64
N VAL A 101 12.76 7.35 4.64
CA VAL A 101 13.68 7.56 3.53
C VAL A 101 14.16 8.99 3.51
N CYS A 102 15.43 9.20 3.23
CA CYS A 102 16.02 10.50 3.04
C CYS A 102 16.98 10.55 1.84
N ASN A 103 17.26 11.76 1.38
CA ASN A 103 18.39 12.02 0.48
C ASN A 103 19.64 12.24 1.34
N ILE A 104 20.60 11.30 1.28
CA ILE A 104 21.80 11.31 2.13
C ILE A 104 22.76 12.48 1.82
N GLU A 105 22.63 13.10 0.65
CA GLU A 105 23.40 14.29 0.28
C GLU A 105 22.78 15.57 0.88
N LYS A 106 21.45 15.59 1.09
CA LYS A 106 20.72 16.75 1.61
C LYS A 106 20.54 16.66 3.15
N THR A 107 20.32 15.46 3.68
CA THR A 107 20.14 15.19 5.11
C THR A 107 21.12 14.10 5.59
N PRO A 108 22.44 14.34 5.53
CA PRO A 108 23.46 13.31 5.76
C PRO A 108 23.48 12.74 7.18
N ASN A 109 22.86 13.42 8.14
CA ASN A 109 22.84 13.03 9.55
C ASN A 109 21.55 12.30 9.96
N LEU A 110 20.54 12.21 9.07
CA LEU A 110 19.28 11.53 9.38
C LEU A 110 19.50 10.02 9.44
N ARG A 111 19.13 9.39 10.56
CA ARG A 111 19.24 7.93 10.79
C ARG A 111 17.92 7.33 11.26
N SER A 112 17.06 8.11 11.92
CA SER A 112 15.84 7.65 12.53
C SER A 112 14.80 8.76 12.68
N ILE A 113 13.61 8.41 13.13
CA ILE A 113 12.55 9.38 13.48
C ILE A 113 12.98 10.35 14.61
N ASP A 114 14.03 10.03 15.36
CA ASP A 114 14.53 10.89 16.43
C ASP A 114 15.33 12.09 15.88
N ASP A 115 15.81 11.99 14.65
CA ASP A 115 16.60 13.03 13.98
C ASP A 115 15.73 13.99 13.14
N LEU A 116 14.39 13.85 13.16
CA LEU A 116 13.48 14.65 12.33
C LEU A 116 13.24 16.07 12.85
N ARG A 117 13.79 16.43 14.01
CA ARG A 117 13.57 17.74 14.59
C ARG A 117 14.02 18.85 13.64
N GLY A 118 13.09 19.78 13.33
CA GLY A 118 13.33 20.89 12.42
C GLY A 118 13.25 20.54 10.93
N LEU A 119 13.10 19.26 10.57
CA LEU A 119 12.93 18.82 9.19
C LEU A 119 11.46 18.79 8.78
N VAL A 120 11.23 18.79 7.46
CA VAL A 120 9.92 18.54 6.84
C VAL A 120 9.80 17.06 6.58
N LEU A 121 8.82 16.39 7.19
CA LEU A 121 8.46 15.00 6.95
C LEU A 121 7.28 14.94 5.99
N ALA A 122 7.45 14.26 4.86
CA ALA A 122 6.41 14.07 3.85
C ALA A 122 5.69 12.73 4.03
N VAL A 123 4.38 12.76 3.82
CA VAL A 123 3.48 11.61 3.81
C VAL A 123 2.41 11.78 2.74
N GLN A 124 1.72 10.71 2.38
CA GLN A 124 0.57 10.79 1.48
C GLN A 124 -0.75 10.77 2.25
N GLU A 125 -1.76 11.44 1.71
CA GLU A 125 -3.07 11.56 2.32
C GLU A 125 -3.78 10.20 2.38
N GLY A 126 -4.37 9.91 3.56
CA GLY A 126 -5.06 8.64 3.82
C GLY A 126 -4.13 7.44 4.09
N ASN A 127 -2.81 7.60 3.97
CA ASN A 127 -1.86 6.55 4.32
C ASN A 127 -1.69 6.44 5.84
N THR A 128 -1.32 5.24 6.31
CA THR A 128 -1.06 4.96 7.73
C THR A 128 0.15 5.71 8.28
N SER A 129 1.04 6.20 7.42
CA SER A 129 2.12 7.12 7.78
C SER A 129 1.63 8.48 8.26
N GLN A 130 0.50 8.98 7.73
CA GLN A 130 -0.01 10.32 8.05
C GLN A 130 -0.33 10.51 9.54
N PRO A 131 -1.11 9.65 10.22
CA PRO A 131 -1.34 9.79 11.65
C PRO A 131 -0.06 9.62 12.49
N VAL A 132 0.91 8.83 12.04
CA VAL A 132 2.22 8.70 12.72
C VAL A 132 2.98 10.02 12.64
N ALA A 133 3.08 10.61 11.45
CA ALA A 133 3.74 11.89 11.24
C ALA A 133 3.06 13.03 12.03
N GLN A 134 1.73 13.06 12.05
CA GLN A 134 0.97 14.05 12.81
C GLN A 134 1.21 13.93 14.33
N ARG A 135 1.30 12.69 14.85
CA ARG A 135 1.68 12.46 16.26
C ARG A 135 3.09 12.97 16.55
N LEU A 136 4.07 12.64 15.70
CA LEU A 136 5.44 13.14 15.85
C LEU A 136 5.50 14.67 15.83
N LYS A 137 4.65 15.32 15.00
CA LYS A 137 4.53 16.79 14.97
C LYS A 137 3.98 17.33 16.27
N ALA A 138 2.91 16.74 16.81
CA ALA A 138 2.30 17.16 18.08
C ALA A 138 3.27 16.99 19.26
N GLU A 139 4.16 15.99 19.21
CA GLU A 139 5.22 15.74 20.19
C GLU A 139 6.45 16.67 20.00
N GLY A 140 6.46 17.54 18.99
CA GLY A 140 7.59 18.44 18.70
C GLY A 140 8.83 17.73 18.15
N ARG A 141 8.69 16.49 17.66
CA ARG A 141 9.77 15.64 17.15
C ARG A 141 10.03 15.82 15.64
N VAL A 142 9.14 16.52 14.93
CA VAL A 142 9.30 16.89 13.53
C VAL A 142 9.03 18.39 13.34
N GLY A 143 9.73 19.03 12.42
CA GLY A 143 9.57 20.47 12.14
C GLY A 143 8.23 20.77 11.48
N GLU A 144 7.94 20.11 10.37
CA GLU A 144 6.70 20.26 9.59
C GLU A 144 6.25 18.89 9.07
N VAL A 145 4.95 18.67 8.90
CA VAL A 145 4.39 17.55 8.15
C VAL A 145 3.80 18.09 6.87
N ARG A 146 4.31 17.61 5.72
CA ARG A 146 3.77 17.93 4.40
C ARG A 146 3.00 16.74 3.87
N VAL A 147 1.71 16.94 3.61
CA VAL A 147 0.82 15.91 3.08
C VAL A 147 0.68 16.11 1.58
N TYR A 148 0.95 15.06 0.82
CA TYR A 148 0.78 15.00 -0.63
C TYR A 148 -0.47 14.21 -0.95
N ALA A 149 -1.18 14.57 -2.03
CA ALA A 149 -2.25 13.72 -2.55
C ALA A 149 -1.70 12.32 -2.85
N TYR A 150 -2.54 11.28 -2.69
CA TYR A 150 -2.09 9.90 -2.83
C TYR A 150 -1.41 9.62 -4.18
N HIS A 151 -1.95 10.17 -5.27
CA HIS A 151 -1.40 9.99 -6.62
C HIS A 151 -0.13 10.81 -6.92
N ASP A 152 0.30 11.71 -6.01
CA ASP A 152 1.44 12.63 -6.20
C ASP A 152 2.77 12.08 -5.68
N ILE A 153 2.95 10.74 -5.61
CA ILE A 153 4.20 10.12 -5.13
C ILE A 153 5.43 10.57 -5.92
N GLY A 154 5.28 10.77 -7.22
CA GLY A 154 6.37 11.26 -8.07
C GLY A 154 6.86 12.64 -7.62
N ARG A 155 5.94 13.58 -7.41
CA ARG A 155 6.26 14.92 -6.89
C ARG A 155 6.90 14.88 -5.50
N MET A 156 6.40 14.01 -4.62
CA MET A 156 6.99 13.84 -3.29
C MET A 156 8.44 13.37 -3.35
N LEU A 157 8.77 12.46 -4.29
CA LEU A 157 10.15 12.01 -4.54
C LEU A 157 11.01 13.12 -5.14
N ASP A 158 10.49 13.90 -6.10
CA ASP A 158 11.20 15.04 -6.69
C ASP A 158 11.52 16.11 -5.64
N ASP A 159 10.60 16.39 -4.73
CA ASP A 159 10.82 17.33 -3.63
C ASP A 159 11.87 16.81 -2.63
N LEU A 160 11.96 15.48 -2.42
CA LEU A 160 13.04 14.85 -1.63
C LEU A 160 14.40 14.98 -2.33
N ASP A 161 14.46 14.72 -3.63
CA ASP A 161 15.67 14.85 -4.44
C ASP A 161 16.17 16.30 -4.45
N ALA A 162 15.28 17.28 -4.55
CA ALA A 162 15.59 18.70 -4.49
C ALA A 162 15.96 19.20 -3.09
N GLY A 163 15.71 18.42 -2.02
CA GLY A 163 15.90 18.83 -0.63
C GLY A 163 14.84 19.80 -0.09
N GLN A 164 13.68 19.88 -0.75
CA GLN A 164 12.53 20.69 -0.29
C GLN A 164 11.79 20.03 0.87
N ILE A 165 11.98 18.73 1.06
CA ILE A 165 11.57 17.94 2.23
C ILE A 165 12.78 17.18 2.77
N GLY A 166 12.80 16.93 4.08
CA GLY A 166 13.91 16.23 4.74
C GLY A 166 13.80 14.72 4.68
N ALA A 167 12.58 14.19 4.69
CA ALA A 167 12.32 12.75 4.67
C ALA A 167 10.93 12.42 4.15
N ILE A 168 10.75 11.17 3.71
CA ILE A 168 9.45 10.54 3.40
C ILE A 168 9.21 9.39 4.38
N MET A 169 7.99 9.28 4.89
CA MET A 169 7.53 8.10 5.63
C MET A 169 6.46 7.37 4.81
N LYS A 170 6.73 6.11 4.49
CA LYS A 170 5.82 5.24 3.73
C LYS A 170 6.17 3.76 4.01
N LEU A 171 5.28 2.84 3.61
CA LEU A 171 5.51 1.39 3.71
C LEU A 171 6.87 0.99 3.14
N ALA A 172 7.60 0.15 3.87
CA ALA A 172 8.97 -0.25 3.52
C ALA A 172 9.10 -0.85 2.11
N PRO A 173 8.23 -1.77 1.64
CA PRO A 173 8.35 -2.31 0.28
C PRO A 173 8.27 -1.24 -0.82
N VAL A 174 7.43 -0.22 -0.63
CA VAL A 174 7.29 0.89 -1.58
C VAL A 174 8.57 1.72 -1.60
N MET A 175 9.14 2.03 -0.44
CA MET A 175 10.37 2.82 -0.37
C MET A 175 11.56 2.05 -0.92
N HIS A 176 11.68 0.74 -0.67
CA HIS A 176 12.71 -0.09 -1.30
C HIS A 176 12.60 -0.08 -2.82
N TRP A 177 11.39 -0.14 -3.36
CA TRP A 177 11.20 -0.04 -4.81
C TRP A 177 11.72 1.27 -5.38
N PHE A 178 11.41 2.41 -4.77
CA PHE A 178 11.80 3.71 -5.28
C PHE A 178 13.27 4.06 -5.04
N THR A 179 13.92 3.43 -4.06
CA THR A 179 15.35 3.69 -3.74
C THR A 179 16.32 2.79 -4.48
N LYS A 180 15.86 1.65 -5.04
CA LYS A 180 16.75 0.64 -5.66
C LYS A 180 17.67 1.20 -6.76
N ASP A 181 17.14 2.14 -7.56
CA ASP A 181 17.86 2.76 -8.68
C ASP A 181 18.27 4.21 -8.40
N ARG A 182 18.19 4.65 -7.13
CA ARG A 182 18.51 6.02 -6.67
C ARG A 182 19.50 5.97 -5.51
N PRO A 183 20.83 5.89 -5.79
CA PRO A 183 21.84 5.64 -4.75
C PRO A 183 21.96 6.76 -3.70
N HIS A 184 21.48 7.97 -4.00
CA HIS A 184 21.43 9.09 -3.07
C HIS A 184 20.20 9.03 -2.13
N LEU A 185 19.18 8.23 -2.44
CA LEU A 185 18.07 7.96 -1.55
C LEU A 185 18.34 6.70 -0.73
N ARG A 186 18.07 6.76 0.55
CA ARG A 186 18.31 5.63 1.47
C ARG A 186 17.15 5.45 2.43
N VAL A 187 16.72 4.21 2.58
CA VAL A 187 15.91 3.78 3.73
C VAL A 187 16.83 3.80 4.95
N VAL A 188 16.58 4.71 5.88
CA VAL A 188 17.42 4.89 7.08
C VAL A 188 16.83 4.26 8.33
N GLN A 189 15.54 3.98 8.31
CA GLN A 189 14.84 3.24 9.38
C GLN A 189 13.67 2.47 8.80
N GLU A 190 13.43 1.27 9.34
CA GLU A 190 12.27 0.43 9.07
C GLU A 190 11.60 0.02 10.38
N GLY A 191 10.43 -0.63 10.28
CA GLY A 191 9.70 -1.13 11.44
C GLY A 191 9.21 -0.03 12.39
N ILE A 192 8.96 1.18 11.88
CA ILE A 192 8.41 2.29 12.66
C ILE A 192 7.01 1.95 13.18
N THR A 193 6.26 1.16 12.41
CA THR A 193 4.99 0.54 12.77
C THR A 193 5.03 -0.95 12.46
N GLN A 194 4.04 -1.69 12.97
CA GLN A 194 3.76 -3.07 12.55
C GLN A 194 2.39 -3.06 11.88
N GLU A 195 2.34 -3.51 10.63
CA GLU A 195 1.17 -3.40 9.77
C GLU A 195 0.88 -4.71 9.06
N ASP A 196 -0.36 -5.16 9.16
CA ASP A 196 -0.89 -6.30 8.42
C ASP A 196 -1.50 -5.79 7.12
N LEU A 197 -1.02 -6.27 5.97
CA LEU A 197 -1.56 -5.94 4.66
C LEU A 197 -2.50 -7.06 4.21
N ALA A 198 -3.74 -6.69 3.87
CA ALA A 198 -4.78 -7.65 3.55
C ALA A 198 -5.75 -7.14 2.48
N ILE A 199 -6.39 -8.07 1.79
CA ILE A 199 -7.49 -7.80 0.87
C ILE A 199 -8.71 -7.40 1.68
N ALA A 200 -9.42 -6.34 1.24
CA ALA A 200 -10.66 -5.89 1.85
C ALA A 200 -11.87 -6.17 0.94
N VAL A 201 -12.99 -6.55 1.53
CA VAL A 201 -14.28 -6.74 0.83
C VAL A 201 -15.38 -5.94 1.52
N GLY A 202 -16.53 -5.76 0.84
CA GLY A 202 -17.66 -5.05 1.44
C GLY A 202 -18.17 -5.70 2.73
N LEU A 203 -18.63 -4.89 3.69
CA LEU A 203 -19.10 -5.35 5.03
C LEU A 203 -20.16 -6.44 4.97
N SER A 204 -20.97 -6.46 3.93
CA SER A 204 -22.04 -7.48 3.74
C SER A 204 -21.58 -8.72 2.97
N ASN A 205 -20.32 -8.78 2.47
CA ASN A 205 -19.86 -9.84 1.57
C ASN A 205 -18.93 -10.85 2.27
N GLU A 206 -19.33 -11.30 3.45
CA GLU A 206 -18.62 -12.38 4.18
C GLU A 206 -18.39 -13.66 3.32
N PRO A 207 -19.33 -14.08 2.44
CA PRO A 207 -19.06 -15.22 1.57
C PRO A 207 -17.87 -15.02 0.62
N LEU A 208 -17.69 -13.81 0.06
CA LEU A 208 -16.53 -13.50 -0.79
C LEU A 208 -15.24 -13.46 0.04
N ARG A 209 -15.27 -12.87 1.24
CA ARG A 209 -14.12 -12.85 2.15
C ARG A 209 -13.61 -14.28 2.40
N ARG A 210 -14.51 -15.20 2.78
CA ARG A 210 -14.13 -16.61 3.02
C ARG A 210 -13.58 -17.28 1.76
N ALA A 211 -14.20 -17.04 0.61
CA ALA A 211 -13.75 -17.63 -0.64
C ALA A 211 -12.32 -17.13 -1.02
N ILE A 212 -12.03 -15.85 -0.78
CA ILE A 212 -10.69 -15.28 -0.97
C ILE A 212 -9.69 -15.89 0.04
N ASP A 213 -10.05 -16.00 1.32
CA ASP A 213 -9.20 -16.63 2.35
C ASP A 213 -8.86 -18.08 1.98
N ASP A 214 -9.86 -18.86 1.55
CA ASP A 214 -9.65 -20.26 1.11
C ASP A 214 -8.74 -20.33 -0.12
N ALA A 215 -8.91 -19.43 -1.09
CA ALA A 215 -8.05 -19.35 -2.27
C ALA A 215 -6.62 -18.97 -1.87
N GLN A 216 -6.46 -17.98 -1.01
CA GLN A 216 -5.16 -17.53 -0.49
C GLN A 216 -4.43 -18.66 0.25
N ALA A 217 -5.15 -19.44 1.07
CA ALA A 217 -4.60 -20.60 1.77
C ALA A 217 -4.10 -21.69 0.76
N ARG A 218 -4.84 -21.95 -0.32
CA ARG A 218 -4.39 -22.86 -1.39
C ARG A 218 -3.15 -22.33 -2.11
N LEU A 219 -3.10 -21.02 -2.42
CA LEU A 219 -1.92 -20.39 -3.05
C LEU A 219 -0.70 -20.42 -2.13
N GLN A 220 -0.91 -20.30 -0.82
CA GLN A 220 0.15 -20.49 0.18
C GLN A 220 0.64 -21.95 0.18
N ALA A 221 -0.26 -22.92 0.23
CA ALA A 221 0.08 -24.33 0.31
C ALA A 221 0.80 -24.86 -0.95
N ASN A 222 0.44 -24.36 -2.15
CA ASN A 222 1.06 -24.76 -3.42
C ASN A 222 2.32 -23.93 -3.77
N GLY A 223 2.75 -23.03 -2.89
CA GLY A 223 3.94 -22.20 -3.05
C GLY A 223 3.79 -21.01 -4.01
N THR A 224 2.59 -20.74 -4.53
CA THR A 224 2.37 -19.60 -5.45
C THR A 224 2.51 -18.27 -4.71
N LEU A 225 1.85 -18.10 -3.55
CA LEU A 225 1.96 -16.87 -2.76
C LEU A 225 3.42 -16.59 -2.33
N PRO A 226 4.19 -17.53 -1.78
CA PRO A 226 5.61 -17.32 -1.50
C PRO A 226 6.44 -16.88 -2.72
N ARG A 227 6.19 -17.46 -3.91
CA ARG A 227 6.88 -17.04 -5.15
C ARG A 227 6.53 -15.60 -5.55
N LEU A 228 5.27 -15.19 -5.38
CA LEU A 228 4.85 -13.82 -5.67
C LEU A 228 5.51 -12.83 -4.70
N ILE A 229 5.57 -13.16 -3.41
CA ILE A 229 6.27 -12.33 -2.41
C ILE A 229 7.74 -12.19 -2.78
N ALA A 230 8.44 -13.29 -3.06
CA ALA A 230 9.86 -13.26 -3.44
C ALA A 230 10.10 -12.45 -4.73
N LYS A 231 9.18 -12.53 -5.70
CA LYS A 231 9.31 -11.82 -6.97
C LYS A 231 9.15 -10.31 -6.83
N TRP A 232 8.19 -9.86 -6.04
CA TRP A 232 7.76 -8.47 -6.06
C TRP A 232 8.20 -7.66 -4.83
N ILE A 233 8.21 -8.30 -3.66
CA ILE A 233 8.49 -7.61 -2.38
C ILE A 233 9.96 -7.74 -2.00
N GLY A 234 10.63 -8.76 -2.53
CA GLY A 234 12.00 -9.11 -2.17
C GLY A 234 12.06 -10.01 -0.92
N ALA A 235 13.20 -10.66 -0.74
CA ALA A 235 13.54 -11.39 0.47
C ALA A 235 14.32 -10.48 1.40
#